data_18d4a13def433332578223dc393a6ced
#
_entry.id   18d4a13def433332578223dc393a6ced
#
_cell.length_a   1.000
_cell.length_b   1.000
_cell.length_c   1.000
_cell.angle_alpha   90.00
_cell.angle_beta   90.00
_cell.angle_gamma   90.00
#
_symmetry.space_group_name_H-M   'P 1'
#
loop_
_entity.id
_entity.type
_entity.pdbx_description
1 polymer ?
#
loop_
_entity_poly.entity_id
_entity_poly.type
_entity_poly.pdbx_seq_one_letter_code
_entity_poly.pdbx_strand_id
1 'polypeptide(L)'
;MIKTVIKRDGSRQPFAPEKLVHWAKWADEKLGLDWKEIAEAAYRKCIDGCRTSDLQQAMIEACVVDNASTAHQLFAGRLFIGNVYHELYGDKWSIPSVKEQHDNLADKGVVERLHFTEEQWEEINSIIEHKRDLGMKYSQHVQISKKYVLRDVNTGKLFETPQFAFIRMAMWYASKLDKEDQVKTVKEIYELLSSEVLCSPTPDYLYIGTPHGSSPSCVVVRCEDSLNSLSAMLQTVWACSANGSGIGVSLELRSPLDPVAGNTIQHAGKHAYYKAVDALAKANKQAGRAGAVTIHYTCLDPEVVDIARWKNPTTPPDVRLADLDFSFGSNAAFADAVREDSDWMLVSCYYAPKLWELLYQPDKELFKAEYERVKADESIPKKLVKARYILHCVLRESVETRQYEHFTDEMNRHTPFKDTIYSSNLC
;
A
#
# COMPACT_ATOMS: atom_id res chain seq x y z
N MET A 1 -33.05 -26.49 -10.36
CA MET A 1 -33.83 -25.42 -11.02
C MET A 1 -34.27 -24.44 -9.95
N ILE A 2 -33.94 -23.14 -10.08
CA ILE A 2 -34.30 -22.09 -9.10
C ILE A 2 -35.80 -21.78 -9.29
N LYS A 3 -36.58 -21.92 -8.22
CA LYS A 3 -38.02 -21.57 -8.19
C LYS A 3 -38.25 -20.26 -7.41
N THR A 4 -37.47 -20.04 -6.36
CA THR A 4 -37.61 -18.90 -5.48
C THR A 4 -36.26 -18.26 -5.20
N VAL A 5 -36.25 -16.97 -4.89
CA VAL A 5 -35.06 -16.19 -4.48
C VAL A 5 -35.37 -15.37 -3.25
N ILE A 6 -34.33 -15.08 -2.47
CA ILE A 6 -34.40 -14.18 -1.32
C ILE A 6 -33.90 -12.81 -1.77
N LYS A 7 -34.70 -11.78 -1.57
CA LYS A 7 -34.36 -10.39 -1.83
C LYS A 7 -33.45 -9.84 -0.74
N ARG A 8 -32.86 -8.64 -0.95
CA ARG A 8 -32.01 -7.98 0.04
C ARG A 8 -32.74 -7.58 1.32
N ASP A 9 -34.02 -7.28 1.24
CA ASP A 9 -34.89 -7.01 2.38
C ASP A 9 -35.28 -8.30 3.17
N GLY A 10 -34.78 -9.47 2.73
CA GLY A 10 -35.09 -10.77 3.32
C GLY A 10 -36.38 -11.40 2.79
N SER A 11 -37.18 -10.72 1.98
CA SER A 11 -38.42 -11.27 1.41
C SER A 11 -38.10 -12.38 0.40
N ARG A 12 -38.92 -13.43 0.42
CA ARG A 12 -38.86 -14.54 -0.56
C ARG A 12 -39.84 -14.28 -1.69
N GLN A 13 -39.36 -14.36 -2.93
CA GLN A 13 -40.17 -14.12 -4.12
C GLN A 13 -39.92 -15.22 -5.16
N PRO A 14 -40.90 -15.47 -6.09
CA PRO A 14 -40.65 -16.32 -7.24
C PRO A 14 -39.44 -15.83 -8.04
N PHE A 15 -38.65 -16.77 -8.55
CA PHE A 15 -37.55 -16.44 -9.44
C PHE A 15 -38.09 -15.91 -10.77
N ALA A 16 -37.58 -14.75 -11.19
CA ALA A 16 -37.94 -14.06 -12.42
C ALA A 16 -36.74 -14.07 -13.38
N PRO A 17 -36.62 -15.02 -14.32
CA PRO A 17 -35.47 -15.13 -15.23
C PRO A 17 -35.21 -13.86 -16.04
N GLU A 18 -36.26 -13.11 -16.38
CA GLU A 18 -36.18 -11.85 -17.12
C GLU A 18 -35.34 -10.79 -16.39
N LYS A 19 -35.31 -10.82 -15.06
CA LYS A 19 -34.47 -9.89 -14.27
C LYS A 19 -33.00 -10.25 -14.38
N LEU A 20 -32.65 -11.53 -14.38
CA LEU A 20 -31.27 -11.99 -14.59
C LEU A 20 -30.78 -11.59 -16.00
N VAL A 21 -31.63 -11.84 -17.00
CA VAL A 21 -31.39 -11.45 -18.40
C VAL A 21 -31.22 -9.92 -18.54
N HIS A 22 -32.06 -9.16 -17.87
CA HIS A 22 -31.96 -7.69 -17.88
C HIS A 22 -30.60 -7.21 -17.34
N TRP A 23 -30.15 -7.72 -16.20
CA TRP A 23 -28.85 -7.38 -15.62
C TRP A 23 -27.69 -7.80 -16.52
N ALA A 24 -27.75 -8.99 -17.13
CA ALA A 24 -26.70 -9.44 -18.03
C ALA A 24 -26.63 -8.58 -19.31
N LYS A 25 -27.77 -8.25 -19.91
CA LYS A 25 -27.82 -7.35 -21.09
C LYS A 25 -27.33 -5.95 -20.78
N TRP A 26 -27.73 -5.39 -19.62
CA TRP A 26 -27.29 -4.09 -19.20
C TRP A 26 -25.77 -4.06 -18.98
N ALA A 27 -25.20 -5.08 -18.35
CA ALA A 27 -23.75 -5.17 -18.12
C ALA A 27 -22.96 -5.34 -19.42
N ASP A 28 -23.54 -5.98 -20.44
CA ASP A 28 -22.93 -6.19 -21.75
C ASP A 28 -23.05 -4.99 -22.69
N GLU A 29 -23.76 -3.92 -22.32
CA GLU A 29 -24.00 -2.79 -23.22
C GLU A 29 -22.71 -2.34 -23.91
N LYS A 30 -22.64 -2.50 -25.25
CA LYS A 30 -21.51 -2.18 -26.13
C LYS A 30 -20.23 -3.01 -25.90
N LEU A 31 -20.24 -4.10 -25.13
CA LEU A 31 -19.06 -4.96 -24.91
C LEU A 31 -19.03 -6.12 -25.91
N GLY A 32 -20.18 -6.62 -26.36
CA GLY A 32 -20.29 -7.68 -27.36
C GLY A 32 -19.94 -9.08 -26.85
N LEU A 33 -20.15 -9.36 -25.55
CA LEU A 33 -19.95 -10.68 -24.96
C LEU A 33 -21.17 -11.58 -25.17
N ASP A 34 -20.97 -12.88 -25.03
CA ASP A 34 -22.11 -13.80 -24.91
C ASP A 34 -22.70 -13.74 -23.48
N TRP A 35 -23.44 -12.66 -23.21
CA TRP A 35 -24.12 -12.47 -21.93
C TRP A 35 -25.11 -13.59 -21.57
N LYS A 36 -25.61 -14.37 -22.59
CA LYS A 36 -26.50 -15.49 -22.36
C LYS A 36 -25.76 -16.63 -21.70
N GLU A 37 -24.61 -17.01 -22.25
CA GLU A 37 -23.73 -18.02 -21.66
C GLU A 37 -23.37 -17.69 -20.22
N ILE A 38 -22.98 -16.42 -19.97
CA ILE A 38 -22.65 -15.93 -18.62
C ILE A 38 -23.84 -16.04 -17.67
N ALA A 39 -25.02 -15.62 -18.09
CA ALA A 39 -26.24 -15.72 -17.29
C ALA A 39 -26.65 -17.19 -17.01
N GLU A 40 -26.49 -18.06 -17.99
CA GLU A 40 -26.76 -19.50 -17.82
C GLU A 40 -25.74 -20.17 -16.89
N ALA A 41 -24.48 -19.83 -16.99
CA ALA A 41 -23.44 -20.32 -16.08
C ALA A 41 -23.73 -19.90 -14.62
N ALA A 42 -24.13 -18.66 -14.40
CA ALA A 42 -24.55 -18.17 -13.09
C ALA A 42 -25.81 -18.93 -12.57
N TYR A 43 -26.80 -19.12 -13.43
CA TYR A 43 -28.00 -19.87 -13.07
C TYR A 43 -27.71 -21.32 -12.65
N ARG A 44 -26.80 -22.00 -13.37
CA ARG A 44 -26.40 -23.39 -13.05
C ARG A 44 -25.66 -23.50 -11.72
N LYS A 45 -24.95 -22.45 -11.32
CA LYS A 45 -24.15 -22.39 -10.09
C LYS A 45 -24.98 -22.15 -8.82
N CYS A 46 -26.19 -21.60 -8.96
CA CYS A 46 -27.06 -21.26 -7.85
C CYS A 46 -28.14 -22.30 -7.60
N ILE A 47 -28.60 -22.41 -6.36
CA ILE A 47 -29.63 -23.35 -5.90
C ILE A 47 -30.96 -22.63 -5.63
N ASP A 48 -32.04 -23.38 -5.49
CA ASP A 48 -33.35 -22.82 -5.11
C ASP A 48 -33.29 -22.14 -3.74
N GLY A 49 -33.89 -20.96 -3.63
CA GLY A 49 -33.83 -20.14 -2.42
C GLY A 49 -32.53 -19.34 -2.24
N CYS A 50 -31.67 -19.28 -3.25
CA CYS A 50 -30.46 -18.41 -3.19
C CYS A 50 -30.84 -16.93 -3.08
N ARG A 51 -29.92 -16.11 -2.63
CA ARG A 51 -30.09 -14.65 -2.62
C ARG A 51 -29.91 -14.09 -4.03
N THR A 52 -30.59 -12.99 -4.34
CA THR A 52 -30.39 -12.30 -5.63
C THR A 52 -28.96 -11.75 -5.77
N SER A 53 -28.28 -11.42 -4.67
CA SER A 53 -26.85 -11.09 -4.63
C SER A 53 -25.96 -12.26 -5.06
N ASP A 54 -26.33 -13.50 -4.71
CA ASP A 54 -25.54 -14.68 -5.06
C ASP A 54 -25.58 -14.95 -6.57
N LEU A 55 -26.75 -14.73 -7.20
CA LEU A 55 -26.87 -14.80 -8.66
C LEU A 55 -26.01 -13.77 -9.37
N GLN A 56 -25.96 -12.55 -8.85
CA GLN A 56 -25.14 -11.48 -9.41
C GLN A 56 -23.65 -11.77 -9.20
N GLN A 57 -23.27 -12.27 -8.03
CA GLN A 57 -21.90 -12.69 -7.75
C GLN A 57 -21.50 -13.89 -8.65
N ALA A 58 -22.40 -14.82 -8.89
CA ALA A 58 -22.15 -15.94 -9.82
C ALA A 58 -21.92 -15.48 -11.27
N MET A 59 -22.61 -14.42 -11.74
CA MET A 59 -22.33 -13.81 -13.05
C MET A 59 -20.95 -13.16 -13.10
N ILE A 60 -20.57 -12.44 -12.04
CA ILE A 60 -19.23 -11.85 -11.93
C ILE A 60 -18.16 -12.94 -12.00
N GLU A 61 -18.32 -14.00 -11.23
CA GLU A 61 -17.39 -15.13 -11.21
C GLU A 61 -17.30 -15.85 -12.56
N ALA A 62 -18.42 -16.05 -13.24
CA ALA A 62 -18.43 -16.63 -14.58
C ALA A 62 -17.66 -15.79 -15.60
N CYS A 63 -17.57 -14.46 -15.37
CA CYS A 63 -16.79 -13.56 -16.22
C CYS A 63 -15.31 -13.57 -15.92
N VAL A 64 -14.89 -13.63 -14.64
CA VAL A 64 -13.50 -13.32 -14.25
C VAL A 64 -12.63 -14.55 -14.02
N VAL A 65 -13.20 -15.73 -13.80
CA VAL A 65 -12.44 -16.94 -13.44
C VAL A 65 -11.58 -17.45 -14.61
N ASP A 66 -12.10 -17.43 -15.82
CA ASP A 66 -11.41 -18.00 -17.00
C ASP A 66 -11.02 -16.95 -18.05
N ASN A 67 -11.35 -15.69 -17.84
CA ASN A 67 -11.19 -14.63 -18.82
C ASN A 67 -10.61 -13.33 -18.26
N ALA A 68 -9.41 -13.00 -18.70
CA ALA A 68 -8.74 -11.73 -18.34
C ALA A 68 -9.02 -10.59 -19.36
N SER A 69 -9.93 -10.76 -20.33
CA SER A 69 -10.16 -9.73 -21.35
C SER A 69 -10.77 -8.46 -20.72
N THR A 70 -10.46 -7.31 -21.29
CA THR A 70 -11.00 -6.02 -20.85
C THR A 70 -12.53 -6.00 -20.86
N ALA A 71 -13.18 -6.60 -21.87
CA ALA A 71 -14.64 -6.67 -21.95
C ALA A 71 -15.25 -7.44 -20.79
N HIS A 72 -14.69 -8.61 -20.43
CA HIS A 72 -15.13 -9.38 -19.27
C HIS A 72 -14.91 -8.63 -17.96
N GLN A 73 -13.78 -7.95 -17.80
CA GLN A 73 -13.50 -7.13 -16.63
C GLN A 73 -14.48 -5.94 -16.50
N LEU A 74 -14.86 -5.31 -17.60
CA LEU A 74 -15.86 -4.23 -17.62
C LEU A 74 -17.26 -4.76 -17.31
N PHE A 75 -17.66 -5.87 -17.89
CA PHE A 75 -18.94 -6.51 -17.60
C PHE A 75 -19.08 -6.82 -16.10
N ALA A 76 -18.09 -7.50 -15.53
CA ALA A 76 -18.06 -7.82 -14.11
C ALA A 76 -18.00 -6.56 -13.23
N GLY A 77 -17.26 -5.53 -13.66
CA GLY A 77 -17.20 -4.22 -13.00
C GLY A 77 -18.54 -3.54 -12.93
N ARG A 78 -19.31 -3.52 -14.03
CA ARG A 78 -20.67 -2.96 -14.07
C ARG A 78 -21.62 -3.69 -13.13
N LEU A 79 -21.58 -5.01 -13.10
CA LEU A 79 -22.39 -5.78 -12.16
C LEU A 79 -22.02 -5.47 -10.71
N PHE A 80 -20.74 -5.37 -10.42
CA PHE A 80 -20.26 -5.06 -9.07
C PHE A 80 -20.72 -3.67 -8.62
N ILE A 81 -20.48 -2.64 -9.42
CA ILE A 81 -20.86 -1.27 -9.05
C ILE A 81 -22.38 -1.10 -9.04
N GLY A 82 -23.11 -1.76 -9.92
CA GLY A 82 -24.57 -1.82 -9.89
C GLY A 82 -25.10 -2.38 -8.57
N ASN A 83 -24.41 -3.35 -7.96
CA ASN A 83 -24.70 -3.84 -6.61
C ASN A 83 -24.50 -2.74 -5.57
N VAL A 84 -23.37 -2.03 -5.64
CA VAL A 84 -23.06 -0.95 -4.70
C VAL A 84 -24.10 0.17 -4.79
N TYR A 85 -24.46 0.59 -6.00
CA TYR A 85 -25.52 1.59 -6.19
C TYR A 85 -26.86 1.15 -5.63
N HIS A 86 -27.18 -0.14 -5.80
CA HIS A 86 -28.42 -0.69 -5.28
C HIS A 86 -28.45 -0.75 -3.75
N GLU A 87 -27.31 -1.06 -3.13
CA GLU A 87 -27.18 -1.05 -1.66
C GLU A 87 -27.24 0.34 -1.05
N LEU A 88 -26.67 1.34 -1.72
CA LEU A 88 -26.62 2.71 -1.23
C LEU A 88 -27.89 3.50 -1.55
N TYR A 89 -28.45 3.34 -2.76
CA TYR A 89 -29.45 4.23 -3.32
C TYR A 89 -30.76 3.53 -3.70
N GLY A 90 -30.89 2.21 -3.40
CA GLY A 90 -32.10 1.43 -3.65
C GLY A 90 -32.30 1.05 -5.13
N ASP A 91 -33.46 0.45 -5.40
CA ASP A 91 -33.76 -0.20 -6.69
C ASP A 91 -33.74 0.74 -7.90
N LYS A 92 -34.03 2.02 -7.68
CA LYS A 92 -34.11 3.05 -8.75
C LYS A 92 -32.83 3.87 -8.86
N TRP A 93 -31.81 3.56 -8.07
CA TRP A 93 -30.59 4.34 -7.97
C TRP A 93 -30.87 5.84 -7.79
N SER A 94 -31.65 6.17 -6.76
CA SER A 94 -31.93 7.57 -6.39
C SER A 94 -30.68 8.18 -5.79
N ILE A 95 -29.72 8.54 -6.67
CA ILE A 95 -28.44 9.11 -6.28
C ILE A 95 -28.69 10.53 -5.73
N PRO A 96 -28.24 10.84 -4.50
CA PRO A 96 -28.39 12.18 -3.92
C PRO A 96 -27.51 13.19 -4.65
N SER A 97 -27.81 14.47 -4.51
CA SER A 97 -26.90 15.54 -4.89
C SER A 97 -25.62 15.51 -4.05
N VAL A 98 -24.55 16.15 -4.53
CA VAL A 98 -23.28 16.22 -3.79
C VAL A 98 -23.47 16.85 -2.42
N LYS A 99 -24.29 17.90 -2.32
CA LYS A 99 -24.64 18.56 -1.05
C LYS A 99 -25.36 17.61 -0.10
N GLU A 100 -26.43 16.93 -0.57
CA GLU A 100 -27.19 15.97 0.26
C GLU A 100 -26.32 14.82 0.77
N GLN A 101 -25.47 14.28 -0.09
CA GLN A 101 -24.50 13.23 0.31
C GLN A 101 -23.54 13.75 1.37
N HIS A 102 -22.98 14.95 1.15
CA HIS A 102 -22.05 15.57 2.09
C HIS A 102 -22.71 15.84 3.45
N ASP A 103 -23.89 16.48 3.45
CA ASP A 103 -24.61 16.81 4.68
C ASP A 103 -24.99 15.56 5.47
N ASN A 104 -25.46 14.51 4.81
CA ASN A 104 -25.78 13.23 5.43
C ASN A 104 -24.56 12.57 6.11
N LEU A 105 -23.38 12.65 5.49
CA LEU A 105 -22.14 12.12 6.08
C LEU A 105 -21.59 13.01 7.19
N ALA A 106 -21.72 14.33 7.06
CA ALA A 106 -21.33 15.29 8.08
C ALA A 106 -22.21 15.18 9.34
N ASP A 107 -23.54 15.01 9.17
CA ASP A 107 -24.47 14.79 10.29
C ASP A 107 -24.17 13.51 11.07
N LYS A 108 -23.61 12.49 10.41
CA LYS A 108 -23.13 11.25 11.02
C LYS A 108 -21.73 11.35 11.62
N GLY A 109 -21.05 12.49 11.49
CA GLY A 109 -19.67 12.66 11.94
C GLY A 109 -18.64 11.87 11.14
N VAL A 110 -19.00 11.41 9.94
CA VAL A 110 -18.09 10.64 9.05
C VAL A 110 -17.14 11.56 8.31
N VAL A 111 -17.62 12.75 7.89
CA VAL A 111 -16.82 13.77 7.22
C VAL A 111 -16.91 15.10 7.96
N GLU A 112 -15.91 15.96 7.77
CA GLU A 112 -15.94 17.34 8.23
C GLU A 112 -16.98 18.13 7.42
N ARG A 113 -17.73 19.02 8.09
CA ARG A 113 -18.68 19.88 7.41
C ARG A 113 -17.97 20.97 6.63
N LEU A 114 -18.18 21.00 5.32
CA LEU A 114 -17.67 22.03 4.43
C LEU A 114 -18.74 23.10 4.18
N HIS A 115 -18.27 24.32 3.93
CA HIS A 115 -19.12 25.48 3.73
C HIS A 115 -18.88 26.09 2.33
N PHE A 116 -19.79 25.80 1.42
CA PHE A 116 -19.89 26.42 0.10
C PHE A 116 -21.17 27.20 0.01
N THR A 117 -21.26 28.19 -0.89
CA THR A 117 -22.54 28.89 -1.17
C THR A 117 -23.50 27.95 -1.93
N GLU A 118 -24.80 28.30 -1.97
CA GLU A 118 -25.76 27.46 -2.72
C GLU A 118 -25.38 27.36 -4.20
N GLU A 119 -24.93 28.47 -4.79
CA GLU A 119 -24.47 28.54 -6.17
C GLU A 119 -23.25 27.61 -6.39
N GLN A 120 -22.28 27.63 -5.45
CA GLN A 120 -21.14 26.74 -5.52
C GLN A 120 -21.57 25.27 -5.40
N TRP A 121 -22.51 24.91 -4.51
CA TRP A 121 -23.05 23.56 -4.42
C TRP A 121 -23.73 23.10 -5.71
N GLU A 122 -24.51 23.98 -6.38
CA GLU A 122 -25.12 23.65 -7.67
C GLU A 122 -24.05 23.40 -8.75
N GLU A 123 -23.04 24.26 -8.83
CA GLU A 123 -21.91 24.07 -9.76
C GLU A 123 -21.15 22.80 -9.48
N ILE A 124 -20.79 22.50 -8.21
CA ILE A 124 -20.09 21.29 -7.82
C ILE A 124 -20.93 20.04 -8.18
N ASN A 125 -22.25 20.10 -7.96
CA ASN A 125 -23.14 19.01 -8.33
C ASN A 125 -23.17 18.77 -9.86
N SER A 126 -22.92 19.78 -10.67
CA SER A 126 -22.83 19.63 -12.13
C SER A 126 -21.51 18.99 -12.61
N ILE A 127 -20.47 18.96 -11.77
CA ILE A 127 -19.14 18.42 -12.11
C ILE A 127 -19.13 16.90 -12.03
N ILE A 128 -19.85 16.30 -11.08
CA ILE A 128 -19.76 14.85 -10.82
C ILE A 128 -20.40 14.02 -11.95
N GLU A 129 -19.66 13.05 -12.45
CA GLU A 129 -20.08 12.16 -13.54
C GLU A 129 -20.18 10.70 -13.07
N HIS A 130 -21.26 10.33 -12.43
CA HIS A 130 -21.48 8.96 -11.90
C HIS A 130 -21.32 7.85 -12.93
N LYS A 131 -21.56 8.15 -14.22
CA LYS A 131 -21.42 7.16 -15.31
C LYS A 131 -19.98 6.68 -15.50
N ARG A 132 -18.97 7.41 -15.03
CA ARG A 132 -17.57 6.99 -15.08
C ARG A 132 -17.32 5.71 -14.29
N ASP A 133 -18.08 5.46 -13.23
CA ASP A 133 -18.01 4.20 -12.49
C ASP A 133 -18.31 2.97 -13.38
N LEU A 134 -19.14 3.13 -14.41
CA LEU A 134 -19.48 2.03 -15.35
C LEU A 134 -18.34 1.72 -16.34
N GLY A 135 -17.36 2.60 -16.46
CA GLY A 135 -16.16 2.42 -17.28
C GLY A 135 -14.99 1.76 -16.55
N MET A 136 -15.13 1.51 -15.24
CA MET A 136 -14.07 0.91 -14.42
C MET A 136 -14.12 -0.62 -14.47
N LYS A 137 -12.94 -1.26 -14.47
CA LYS A 137 -12.80 -2.72 -14.43
C LYS A 137 -13.18 -3.30 -13.08
N TYR A 138 -13.57 -4.56 -13.04
CA TYR A 138 -13.89 -5.27 -11.80
C TYR A 138 -12.75 -5.22 -10.77
N SER A 139 -11.51 -5.44 -11.19
CA SER A 139 -10.34 -5.37 -10.32
C SER A 139 -10.15 -3.99 -9.67
N GLN A 140 -10.43 -2.91 -10.41
CA GLN A 140 -10.40 -1.53 -9.90
C GLN A 140 -11.52 -1.32 -8.86
N HIS A 141 -12.75 -1.71 -9.19
CA HIS A 141 -13.87 -1.61 -8.24
C HIS A 141 -13.64 -2.37 -6.95
N VAL A 142 -13.12 -3.60 -7.02
CA VAL A 142 -12.79 -4.41 -5.83
C VAL A 142 -11.73 -3.68 -4.99
N GLN A 143 -10.71 -3.13 -5.61
CA GLN A 143 -9.66 -2.39 -4.89
C GLN A 143 -10.20 -1.11 -4.25
N ILE A 144 -10.92 -0.29 -5.01
CA ILE A 144 -11.49 0.96 -4.52
C ILE A 144 -12.48 0.69 -3.39
N SER A 145 -13.42 -0.23 -3.59
CA SER A 145 -14.43 -0.56 -2.59
C SER A 145 -13.86 -1.19 -1.33
N LYS A 146 -12.75 -1.93 -1.42
CA LYS A 146 -12.10 -2.52 -0.23
C LYS A 146 -11.20 -1.55 0.53
N LYS A 147 -10.58 -0.58 -0.17
CA LYS A 147 -9.46 0.18 0.39
C LYS A 147 -9.66 1.69 0.44
N TYR A 148 -10.50 2.27 -0.45
CA TYR A 148 -10.46 3.71 -0.73
C TYR A 148 -11.74 4.46 -0.43
N VAL A 149 -12.92 3.82 -0.48
CA VAL A 149 -14.18 4.46 -0.12
C VAL A 149 -14.46 4.36 1.37
N LEU A 150 -15.10 5.40 1.91
CA LEU A 150 -15.50 5.44 3.31
C LEU A 150 -16.56 4.36 3.60
N ARG A 151 -16.43 3.75 4.78
CA ARG A 151 -17.33 2.70 5.24
C ARG A 151 -17.54 2.75 6.75
N ASP A 152 -18.63 2.19 7.19
CA ASP A 152 -18.85 1.91 8.60
C ASP A 152 -17.87 0.81 9.06
N VAL A 153 -17.04 1.13 10.06
CA VAL A 153 -15.99 0.22 10.55
C VAL A 153 -16.53 -1.01 11.25
N ASN A 154 -17.77 -0.95 11.79
CA ASN A 154 -18.39 -2.05 12.53
C ASN A 154 -19.13 -3.01 11.59
N THR A 155 -19.82 -2.49 10.59
CA THR A 155 -20.67 -3.26 9.68
C THR A 155 -20.02 -3.54 8.32
N GLY A 156 -18.98 -2.79 7.95
CA GLY A 156 -18.34 -2.83 6.64
C GLY A 156 -19.18 -2.19 5.51
N LYS A 157 -20.36 -1.64 5.83
CA LYS A 157 -21.25 -1.02 4.84
C LYS A 157 -20.58 0.25 4.27
N LEU A 158 -20.60 0.39 2.95
CA LEU A 158 -20.07 1.55 2.26
C LEU A 158 -20.94 2.79 2.54
N PHE A 159 -20.29 3.96 2.59
CA PHE A 159 -20.96 5.25 2.71
C PHE A 159 -21.04 6.01 1.39
N GLU A 160 -20.16 5.68 0.44
CA GLU A 160 -20.00 6.43 -0.81
C GLU A 160 -19.62 5.51 -1.98
N THR A 161 -19.81 5.99 -3.19
CA THR A 161 -19.30 5.38 -4.43
C THR A 161 -17.94 5.98 -4.79
N PRO A 162 -17.20 5.43 -5.78
CA PRO A 162 -15.92 6.01 -6.21
C PRO A 162 -16.03 7.48 -6.60
N GLN A 163 -17.04 7.88 -7.37
CA GLN A 163 -17.20 9.28 -7.78
C GLN A 163 -17.45 10.21 -6.60
N PHE A 164 -18.21 9.78 -5.60
CA PHE A 164 -18.37 10.56 -4.38
C PHE A 164 -17.08 10.65 -3.55
N ALA A 165 -16.25 9.63 -3.53
CA ALA A 165 -14.94 9.69 -2.88
C ALA A 165 -14.04 10.72 -3.58
N PHE A 166 -14.00 10.73 -4.91
CA PHE A 166 -13.18 11.67 -5.68
C PHE A 166 -13.64 13.12 -5.48
N ILE A 167 -14.95 13.38 -5.56
CA ILE A 167 -15.48 14.74 -5.37
C ILE A 167 -15.32 15.22 -3.92
N ARG A 168 -15.43 14.34 -2.92
CA ARG A 168 -15.18 14.65 -1.51
C ARG A 168 -13.75 15.14 -1.29
N MET A 169 -12.77 14.43 -1.86
CA MET A 169 -11.36 14.82 -1.78
C MET A 169 -11.14 16.18 -2.46
N ALA A 170 -11.67 16.36 -3.66
CA ALA A 170 -11.56 17.62 -4.41
C ALA A 170 -12.15 18.81 -3.64
N MET A 171 -13.34 18.65 -3.06
CA MET A 171 -14.00 19.67 -2.25
C MET A 171 -13.18 20.02 -1.00
N TRP A 172 -12.60 19.02 -0.32
CA TRP A 172 -11.81 19.30 0.87
C TRP A 172 -10.56 20.11 0.56
N TYR A 173 -9.82 19.75 -0.49
CA TYR A 173 -8.66 20.54 -0.93
C TYR A 173 -9.07 21.96 -1.31
N ALA A 174 -10.11 22.11 -2.10
CA ALA A 174 -10.60 23.40 -2.53
C ALA A 174 -11.11 24.28 -1.36
N SER A 175 -11.66 23.68 -0.32
CA SER A 175 -12.16 24.41 0.86
C SER A 175 -11.10 25.22 1.61
N LYS A 176 -9.81 24.93 1.37
CA LYS A 176 -8.67 25.64 1.96
C LYS A 176 -8.22 26.86 1.15
N LEU A 177 -8.85 27.11 0.00
CA LEU A 177 -8.54 28.21 -0.92
C LEU A 177 -9.54 29.36 -0.80
N ASP A 178 -9.22 30.47 -1.43
CA ASP A 178 -10.13 31.61 -1.55
C ASP A 178 -11.39 31.21 -2.33
N LYS A 179 -12.53 31.78 -1.98
CA LYS A 179 -13.87 31.39 -2.49
C LYS A 179 -13.97 31.40 -4.02
N GLU A 180 -13.29 32.34 -4.67
CA GLU A 180 -13.29 32.48 -6.12
C GLU A 180 -12.59 31.36 -6.86
N ASP A 181 -11.61 30.67 -6.21
CA ASP A 181 -10.85 29.57 -6.79
C ASP A 181 -11.45 28.20 -6.47
N GLN A 182 -12.37 28.12 -5.51
CA GLN A 182 -12.83 26.83 -4.97
C GLN A 182 -13.45 25.93 -6.03
N VAL A 183 -14.46 26.37 -6.76
CA VAL A 183 -15.18 25.51 -7.72
C VAL A 183 -14.30 25.11 -8.90
N LYS A 184 -13.46 26.01 -9.38
CA LYS A 184 -12.47 25.71 -10.42
C LYS A 184 -11.52 24.60 -9.95
N THR A 185 -11.01 24.69 -8.73
CA THR A 185 -10.10 23.69 -8.15
C THR A 185 -10.81 22.36 -7.91
N VAL A 186 -12.06 22.36 -7.45
CA VAL A 186 -12.87 21.13 -7.36
C VAL A 186 -12.93 20.43 -8.71
N LYS A 187 -13.23 21.17 -9.77
CA LYS A 187 -13.32 20.62 -11.12
C LYS A 187 -12.00 20.02 -11.59
N GLU A 188 -10.90 20.74 -11.42
CA GLU A 188 -9.57 20.30 -11.85
C GLU A 188 -9.12 19.03 -11.11
N ILE A 189 -9.23 18.99 -9.78
CA ILE A 189 -8.83 17.82 -8.98
C ILE A 189 -9.76 16.64 -9.25
N TYR A 190 -11.09 16.87 -9.30
CA TYR A 190 -12.04 15.82 -9.60
C TYR A 190 -11.76 15.18 -10.96
N GLU A 191 -11.52 16.00 -11.99
CA GLU A 191 -11.19 15.49 -13.33
C GLU A 191 -9.95 14.62 -13.33
N LEU A 192 -8.88 15.03 -12.67
CA LEU A 192 -7.65 14.26 -12.57
C LEU A 192 -7.84 12.90 -11.85
N LEU A 193 -8.60 12.88 -10.76
CA LEU A 193 -8.88 11.67 -9.99
C LEU A 193 -9.86 10.75 -10.72
N SER A 194 -10.97 11.31 -11.22
CA SER A 194 -12.08 10.58 -11.83
C SER A 194 -11.75 10.01 -13.20
N SER A 195 -10.84 10.65 -13.95
CA SER A 195 -10.31 10.14 -15.23
C SER A 195 -9.09 9.22 -15.08
N GLU A 196 -8.69 8.89 -13.84
CA GLU A 196 -7.55 8.03 -13.52
C GLU A 196 -6.19 8.58 -14.01
N VAL A 197 -6.07 9.88 -14.27
CA VAL A 197 -4.80 10.54 -14.60
C VAL A 197 -3.93 10.69 -13.36
N LEU A 198 -4.56 10.94 -12.19
CA LEU A 198 -3.91 11.03 -10.89
C LEU A 198 -4.44 9.93 -9.97
N CYS A 199 -3.54 9.23 -9.31
CA CYS A 199 -3.85 8.29 -8.25
C CYS A 199 -3.25 8.80 -6.93
N SER A 200 -4.10 9.13 -5.97
CA SER A 200 -3.66 9.52 -4.65
C SER A 200 -3.25 8.31 -3.79
N PRO A 201 -2.40 8.50 -2.78
CA PRO A 201 -2.08 7.44 -1.84
C PRO A 201 -3.29 7.05 -0.98
N THR A 202 -3.30 5.82 -0.47
CA THR A 202 -4.41 5.26 0.33
C THR A 202 -4.89 6.16 1.47
N PRO A 203 -4.03 6.79 2.29
CA PRO A 203 -4.49 7.66 3.37
C PRO A 203 -5.30 8.87 2.90
N ASP A 204 -5.01 9.40 1.72
CA ASP A 204 -5.80 10.52 1.18
C ASP A 204 -7.25 10.10 0.93
N TYR A 205 -7.46 8.95 0.32
CA TYR A 205 -8.81 8.42 0.11
C TYR A 205 -9.56 8.15 1.42
N LEU A 206 -8.86 7.68 2.45
CA LEU A 206 -9.47 7.28 3.72
C LEU A 206 -9.67 8.43 4.70
N TYR A 207 -8.83 9.46 4.66
CA TYR A 207 -8.79 10.46 5.71
C TYR A 207 -9.10 11.88 5.26
N ILE A 208 -8.85 12.23 3.99
CA ILE A 208 -9.16 13.58 3.50
C ILE A 208 -10.67 13.83 3.58
N GLY A 209 -11.03 14.95 4.18
CA GLY A 209 -12.40 15.34 4.46
C GLY A 209 -13.06 14.60 5.62
N THR A 210 -12.31 13.81 6.38
CA THR A 210 -12.78 13.19 7.63
C THR A 210 -12.14 13.87 8.85
N PRO A 211 -12.68 13.66 10.08
CA PRO A 211 -12.10 14.22 11.30
C PRO A 211 -10.67 13.75 11.62
N HIS A 212 -10.19 12.69 10.97
CA HIS A 212 -8.80 12.24 11.11
C HIS A 212 -7.79 13.11 10.35
N GLY A 213 -8.24 13.88 9.37
CA GLY A 213 -7.36 14.65 8.51
C GLY A 213 -6.48 13.76 7.60
N SER A 214 -5.51 14.39 6.93
CA SER A 214 -4.54 13.68 6.07
C SER A 214 -3.38 13.13 6.89
N SER A 215 -2.92 11.93 6.55
CA SER A 215 -1.72 11.29 7.10
C SER A 215 -0.75 10.94 5.97
N PRO A 216 0.58 11.10 6.17
CA PRO A 216 1.53 10.66 5.16
C PRO A 216 1.38 9.16 4.91
N SER A 217 1.33 8.77 3.63
CA SER A 217 1.18 7.36 3.24
C SER A 217 2.38 6.52 3.65
N CYS A 218 3.57 7.09 3.45
CA CYS A 218 4.82 6.43 3.73
C CYS A 218 5.83 7.42 4.31
N VAL A 219 6.66 6.94 5.23
CA VAL A 219 7.75 7.69 5.86
C VAL A 219 9.04 6.91 5.78
N VAL A 220 10.16 7.61 5.82
CA VAL A 220 11.50 7.04 5.88
C VAL A 220 12.15 7.47 7.18
N VAL A 221 12.74 6.52 7.89
CA VAL A 221 13.40 6.75 9.17
C VAL A 221 14.81 6.20 9.10
N ARG A 222 15.82 7.04 9.33
CA ARG A 222 17.21 6.62 9.57
C ARG A 222 17.45 6.51 11.08
N CYS A 223 18.02 5.41 11.51
CA CYS A 223 18.45 5.19 12.88
C CYS A 223 19.96 5.03 12.91
N GLU A 224 20.63 5.94 13.58
CA GLU A 224 22.06 5.92 13.81
C GLU A 224 22.39 5.15 15.09
N ASP A 225 23.67 4.75 15.25
CA ASP A 225 24.16 3.94 16.35
C ASP A 225 24.24 4.70 17.68
N SER A 226 23.09 5.14 18.18
CA SER A 226 22.95 5.76 19.50
C SER A 226 21.60 5.42 20.15
N LEU A 227 21.57 5.36 21.48
CA LEU A 227 20.34 5.09 22.23
C LEU A 227 19.26 6.15 21.98
N ASN A 228 19.65 7.41 21.80
CA ASN A 228 18.71 8.49 21.49
C ASN A 228 18.07 8.30 20.11
N SER A 229 18.88 7.95 19.10
CA SER A 229 18.37 7.67 17.74
C SER A 229 17.45 6.44 17.73
N LEU A 230 17.83 5.36 18.43
CA LEU A 230 16.99 4.19 18.61
C LEU A 230 15.65 4.53 19.26
N SER A 231 15.65 5.31 20.34
CA SER A 231 14.42 5.72 21.04
C SER A 231 13.53 6.57 20.13
N ALA A 232 14.10 7.54 19.41
CA ALA A 232 13.37 8.39 18.46
C ALA A 232 12.79 7.58 17.31
N MET A 233 13.54 6.63 16.75
CA MET A 233 13.08 5.74 15.70
C MET A 233 11.90 4.88 16.17
N LEU A 234 11.98 4.23 17.32
CA LEU A 234 10.90 3.39 17.86
C LEU A 234 9.63 4.21 18.10
N GLN A 235 9.75 5.43 18.64
CA GLN A 235 8.63 6.34 18.82
C GLN A 235 7.99 6.74 17.48
N THR A 236 8.82 7.04 16.47
CA THR A 236 8.35 7.40 15.12
C THR A 236 7.64 6.22 14.45
N VAL A 237 8.21 5.02 14.51
CA VAL A 237 7.57 3.81 13.99
C VAL A 237 6.19 3.59 14.61
N TRP A 238 6.10 3.71 15.92
CA TRP A 238 4.83 3.53 16.63
C TRP A 238 3.80 4.59 16.23
N ALA A 239 4.18 5.87 16.24
CA ALA A 239 3.28 6.98 15.91
C ALA A 239 2.80 6.92 14.44
N CYS A 240 3.72 6.68 13.49
CA CYS A 240 3.40 6.57 12.07
C CYS A 240 2.55 5.33 11.77
N SER A 241 2.86 4.20 12.39
CA SER A 241 2.07 2.98 12.26
C SER A 241 0.65 3.16 12.81
N ALA A 242 0.49 3.86 13.94
CA ALA A 242 -0.82 4.19 14.51
C ALA A 242 -1.67 5.06 13.57
N ASN A 243 -1.03 5.84 12.71
CA ASN A 243 -1.69 6.67 11.68
C ASN A 243 -1.79 5.99 10.30
N GLY A 244 -1.51 4.68 10.20
CA GLY A 244 -1.69 3.91 8.99
C GLY A 244 -0.62 4.12 7.91
N SER A 245 0.51 4.75 8.25
CA SER A 245 1.65 4.95 7.33
C SER A 245 2.44 3.68 7.13
N GLY A 246 2.94 3.47 5.91
CA GLY A 246 4.01 2.51 5.64
C GLY A 246 5.38 3.11 6.00
N ILE A 247 6.31 2.31 6.49
CA ILE A 247 7.55 2.83 7.05
C ILE A 247 8.76 2.08 6.47
N GLY A 248 9.70 2.82 5.91
CA GLY A 248 11.05 2.32 5.60
C GLY A 248 12.00 2.70 6.72
N VAL A 249 12.71 1.73 7.29
CA VAL A 249 13.65 1.96 8.40
C VAL A 249 15.05 1.50 8.01
N SER A 250 16.01 2.40 8.05
CA SER A 250 17.44 2.08 7.94
C SER A 250 18.05 2.05 9.33
N LEU A 251 18.53 0.88 9.76
CA LEU A 251 19.17 0.72 11.07
C LEU A 251 20.68 0.48 10.90
N GLU A 252 21.44 1.52 11.07
CA GLU A 252 22.90 1.48 11.05
C GLU A 252 23.42 1.31 12.48
N LEU A 253 23.31 0.11 13.00
CA LEU A 253 23.70 -0.24 14.36
C LEU A 253 24.96 -1.09 14.36
N ARG A 254 25.71 -0.99 15.46
CA ARG A 254 26.82 -1.89 15.73
C ARG A 254 26.39 -3.35 15.77
N SER A 255 27.32 -4.24 15.58
CA SER A 255 27.11 -5.68 15.43
C SER A 255 27.26 -6.44 16.74
N PRO A 256 26.90 -7.72 16.81
CA PRO A 256 27.14 -8.54 17.99
C PRO A 256 28.59 -8.45 18.44
N LEU A 257 28.80 -8.39 19.74
CA LEU A 257 30.08 -8.28 20.42
C LEU A 257 30.79 -6.94 20.28
N ASP A 258 30.28 -6.00 19.52
CA ASP A 258 30.84 -4.63 19.51
C ASP A 258 30.71 -3.98 20.91
N PRO A 259 31.67 -3.15 21.32
CA PRO A 259 31.69 -2.58 22.65
C PRO A 259 30.58 -1.55 22.85
N VAL A 260 29.98 -1.57 24.03
CA VAL A 260 29.02 -0.59 24.50
C VAL A 260 29.48 -0.02 25.85
N ALA A 261 29.22 1.24 26.12
CA ALA A 261 29.55 1.88 27.39
C ALA A 261 30.99 1.67 27.83
N GLY A 262 31.94 1.98 26.96
CA GLY A 262 33.38 1.90 27.26
C GLY A 262 33.92 0.49 27.48
N ASN A 263 33.44 -0.47 26.70
CA ASN A 263 33.80 -1.90 26.76
C ASN A 263 33.28 -2.64 28.00
N THR A 264 32.36 -2.09 28.77
CA THR A 264 31.80 -2.76 29.95
C THR A 264 30.64 -3.69 29.55
N ILE A 265 30.03 -3.47 28.38
CA ILE A 265 28.91 -4.25 27.85
C ILE A 265 29.22 -4.58 26.40
N GLN A 266 28.79 -5.75 25.94
CA GLN A 266 28.83 -6.13 24.55
C GLN A 266 27.43 -5.98 23.91
N HIS A 267 27.37 -5.55 22.64
CA HIS A 267 26.14 -5.45 21.89
C HIS A 267 25.59 -6.86 21.56
N ALA A 268 24.28 -7.06 21.71
CA ALA A 268 23.64 -8.35 21.46
C ALA A 268 23.26 -8.60 19.99
N GLY A 269 23.51 -7.60 19.11
CA GLY A 269 23.09 -7.65 17.70
C GLY A 269 21.78 -6.94 17.42
N LYS A 270 21.39 -6.91 16.17
CA LYS A 270 20.24 -6.09 15.68
C LYS A 270 18.88 -6.74 15.88
N HIS A 271 18.84 -8.07 16.01
CA HIS A 271 17.61 -8.85 16.04
C HIS A 271 16.59 -8.34 17.07
N ALA A 272 17.02 -8.00 18.28
CA ALA A 272 16.13 -7.51 19.33
C ALA A 272 15.44 -6.18 18.95
N TYR A 273 16.15 -5.28 18.29
CA TYR A 273 15.62 -4.00 17.82
C TYR A 273 14.64 -4.19 16.66
N TYR A 274 14.93 -5.09 15.74
CA TYR A 274 14.00 -5.44 14.65
C TYR A 274 12.71 -6.05 15.20
N LYS A 275 12.83 -6.89 16.22
CA LYS A 275 11.66 -7.48 16.92
C LYS A 275 10.80 -6.42 17.63
N ALA A 276 11.44 -5.39 18.20
CA ALA A 276 10.72 -4.25 18.78
C ALA A 276 9.98 -3.43 17.71
N VAL A 277 10.61 -3.18 16.56
CA VAL A 277 9.98 -2.52 15.40
C VAL A 277 8.76 -3.31 14.92
N ASP A 278 8.88 -4.64 14.77
CA ASP A 278 7.77 -5.52 14.37
C ASP A 278 6.59 -5.45 15.36
N ALA A 279 6.87 -5.51 16.65
CA ALA A 279 5.84 -5.41 17.69
C ALA A 279 5.12 -4.06 17.67
N LEU A 280 5.85 -2.95 17.53
CA LEU A 280 5.27 -1.60 17.49
C LEU A 280 4.45 -1.37 16.22
N ALA A 281 4.90 -1.88 15.07
CA ALA A 281 4.17 -1.79 13.82
C ALA A 281 2.80 -2.48 13.88
N LYS A 282 2.67 -3.55 14.67
CA LYS A 282 1.44 -4.32 14.85
C LYS A 282 0.55 -3.86 16.00
N ALA A 283 1.06 -3.02 16.89
CA ALA A 283 0.35 -2.59 18.09
C ALA A 283 -0.98 -1.89 17.79
N ASN A 284 -1.08 -1.25 16.61
CA ASN A 284 -2.27 -0.53 16.19
C ASN A 284 -2.76 -1.05 14.82
N LYS A 285 -4.04 -1.40 14.73
CA LYS A 285 -4.70 -1.77 13.47
C LYS A 285 -5.73 -0.71 13.13
N GLN A 286 -5.60 -0.08 11.96
CA GLN A 286 -6.60 0.87 11.46
C GLN A 286 -7.42 0.22 10.33
N ALA A 287 -8.73 0.24 10.46
CA ALA A 287 -9.69 -0.18 9.41
C ALA A 287 -9.28 -1.47 8.66
N GLY A 288 -8.68 -2.43 9.37
CA GLY A 288 -8.21 -3.70 8.79
C GLY A 288 -6.82 -3.65 8.14
N ARG A 289 -6.14 -2.49 8.11
CA ARG A 289 -4.75 -2.36 7.64
C ARG A 289 -3.80 -2.40 8.84
N ALA A 290 -2.93 -3.41 8.91
CA ALA A 290 -1.81 -3.41 9.84
C ALA A 290 -0.74 -2.43 9.36
N GLY A 291 0.01 -1.82 10.27
CA GLY A 291 1.23 -1.11 9.94
C GLY A 291 2.20 -2.06 9.23
N ALA A 292 2.88 -1.55 8.20
CA ALA A 292 3.87 -2.33 7.46
C ALA A 292 5.21 -1.60 7.49
N VAL A 293 6.28 -2.35 7.75
CA VAL A 293 7.64 -1.81 7.87
C VAL A 293 8.59 -2.61 7.01
N THR A 294 9.40 -1.89 6.23
CA THR A 294 10.56 -2.46 5.54
C THR A 294 11.83 -2.06 6.26
N ILE A 295 12.66 -3.04 6.59
CA ILE A 295 13.98 -2.82 7.15
C ILE A 295 15.01 -2.83 6.02
N HIS A 296 15.77 -1.76 5.92
CA HIS A 296 16.87 -1.62 4.98
C HIS A 296 18.18 -2.01 5.67
N TYR A 297 18.88 -2.99 5.12
CA TYR A 297 20.20 -3.46 5.57
C TYR A 297 21.18 -3.46 4.40
N THR A 298 22.47 -3.52 4.65
CA THR A 298 23.47 -3.26 3.62
C THR A 298 24.46 -4.39 3.44
N CYS A 299 25.16 -4.38 2.30
CA CYS A 299 26.22 -5.34 1.96
C CYS A 299 27.44 -5.28 2.88
N LEU A 300 27.64 -4.23 3.67
CA LEU A 300 28.75 -4.12 4.64
C LEU A 300 28.43 -4.78 5.99
N ASP A 301 27.16 -5.08 6.25
CA ASP A 301 26.71 -5.53 7.55
C ASP A 301 27.27 -6.89 7.94
N PRO A 302 27.93 -7.03 9.10
CA PRO A 302 28.40 -8.34 9.59
C PRO A 302 27.31 -9.40 9.74
N GLU A 303 26.04 -8.98 10.00
CA GLU A 303 24.88 -9.86 10.14
C GLU A 303 24.10 -10.05 8.81
N VAL A 304 24.60 -9.57 7.67
CA VAL A 304 23.89 -9.52 6.38
C VAL A 304 23.22 -10.83 5.97
N VAL A 305 23.88 -11.96 6.15
CA VAL A 305 23.36 -13.29 5.78
C VAL A 305 22.27 -13.75 6.75
N ASP A 306 22.39 -13.41 8.03
CA ASP A 306 21.39 -13.75 9.04
C ASP A 306 20.15 -12.89 8.87
N ILE A 307 20.32 -11.56 8.66
CA ILE A 307 19.22 -10.62 8.39
C ILE A 307 18.41 -11.08 7.18
N ALA A 308 19.08 -11.44 6.08
CA ALA A 308 18.40 -11.94 4.88
C ALA A 308 17.44 -13.09 5.18
N ARG A 309 17.79 -13.98 6.11
CA ARG A 309 17.03 -15.20 6.45
C ARG A 309 15.95 -15.00 7.51
N TRP A 310 15.95 -13.92 8.27
CA TRP A 310 15.03 -13.77 9.41
C TRP A 310 13.55 -13.83 9.04
N LYS A 311 13.16 -13.54 7.80
CA LYS A 311 11.78 -13.69 7.33
C LYS A 311 11.43 -15.11 6.86
N ASN A 312 12.42 -15.92 6.54
CA ASN A 312 12.23 -17.24 5.91
C ASN A 312 11.40 -18.18 6.81
N PRO A 313 10.41 -18.91 6.26
CA PRO A 313 9.62 -19.89 6.99
C PRO A 313 10.42 -20.99 7.68
N THR A 314 11.63 -21.29 7.20
CA THR A 314 12.51 -22.29 7.79
C THR A 314 13.32 -21.78 8.97
N THR A 315 13.31 -20.46 9.23
CA THR A 315 13.97 -19.86 10.40
C THR A 315 13.22 -20.25 11.68
N PRO A 316 13.95 -20.58 12.77
CA PRO A 316 13.33 -20.91 14.05
C PRO A 316 12.32 -19.83 14.49
N PRO A 317 11.14 -20.20 15.05
CA PRO A 317 10.07 -19.26 15.37
C PRO A 317 10.44 -18.14 16.34
N ASP A 318 11.39 -18.36 17.24
CA ASP A 318 11.89 -17.37 18.20
C ASP A 318 12.79 -16.30 17.55
N VAL A 319 13.41 -16.63 16.42
CA VAL A 319 14.28 -15.73 15.64
C VAL A 319 13.52 -15.12 14.46
N ARG A 320 12.48 -15.78 13.97
CA ARG A 320 11.77 -15.37 12.77
C ARG A 320 11.04 -14.05 12.92
N LEU A 321 11.19 -13.17 11.92
CA LEU A 321 10.50 -11.86 11.78
C LEU A 321 9.59 -11.90 10.54
N ALA A 322 8.49 -12.63 10.65
CA ALA A 322 7.63 -12.98 9.51
C ALA A 322 6.88 -11.77 8.90
N ASP A 323 6.64 -10.74 9.68
CA ASP A 323 5.77 -9.61 9.30
C ASP A 323 6.54 -8.34 8.93
N LEU A 324 7.87 -8.34 9.09
CA LEU A 324 8.73 -7.31 8.52
C LEU A 324 9.05 -7.63 7.06
N ASP A 325 9.14 -6.59 6.25
CA ASP A 325 9.74 -6.67 4.93
C ASP A 325 11.23 -6.27 5.02
N PHE A 326 12.03 -6.76 4.07
CA PHE A 326 13.46 -6.51 4.06
C PHE A 326 13.91 -6.01 2.69
N SER A 327 14.89 -5.09 2.70
CA SER A 327 15.51 -4.57 1.50
C SER A 327 17.02 -4.53 1.65
N PHE A 328 17.72 -5.15 0.69
CA PHE A 328 19.17 -5.21 0.65
C PHE A 328 19.75 -4.05 -0.14
N GLY A 329 20.58 -3.23 0.51
CA GLY A 329 21.32 -2.11 -0.09
C GLY A 329 22.73 -2.51 -0.50
N SER A 330 23.09 -2.28 -1.75
CA SER A 330 24.44 -2.48 -2.28
C SER A 330 24.87 -1.29 -3.14
N ASN A 331 26.12 -1.25 -3.55
CA ASN A 331 26.64 -0.22 -4.45
C ASN A 331 27.41 -0.84 -5.64
N ALA A 332 27.85 0.00 -6.56
CA ALA A 332 28.59 -0.43 -7.74
C ALA A 332 29.90 -1.16 -7.42
N ALA A 333 30.53 -0.89 -6.28
CA ALA A 333 31.75 -1.62 -5.89
C ALA A 333 31.45 -3.06 -5.43
N PHE A 334 30.32 -3.28 -4.73
CA PHE A 334 29.85 -4.61 -4.42
C PHE A 334 29.48 -5.41 -5.68
N ALA A 335 28.82 -4.76 -6.67
CA ALA A 335 28.48 -5.37 -7.93
C ALA A 335 29.74 -5.80 -8.72
N ASP A 336 30.83 -5.03 -8.67
CA ASP A 336 32.13 -5.42 -9.25
C ASP A 336 32.68 -6.67 -8.55
N ALA A 337 32.69 -6.69 -7.21
CA ALA A 337 33.13 -7.84 -6.42
C ALA A 337 32.34 -9.12 -6.72
N VAL A 338 31.03 -9.01 -6.96
CA VAL A 338 30.19 -10.13 -7.42
C VAL A 338 30.60 -10.62 -8.80
N ARG A 339 30.85 -9.71 -9.75
CA ARG A 339 31.28 -10.08 -11.12
C ARG A 339 32.64 -10.80 -11.11
N GLU A 340 33.57 -10.32 -10.29
CA GLU A 340 34.93 -10.84 -10.18
C GLU A 340 35.02 -12.08 -9.28
N ASP A 341 33.95 -12.47 -8.61
CA ASP A 341 33.93 -13.52 -7.57
C ASP A 341 34.96 -13.29 -6.47
N SER A 342 35.15 -12.05 -6.12
CA SER A 342 36.13 -11.65 -5.10
C SER A 342 35.56 -11.71 -3.68
N ASP A 343 36.45 -11.66 -2.68
CA ASP A 343 36.06 -11.57 -1.30
C ASP A 343 35.57 -10.15 -0.98
N TRP A 344 34.47 -10.07 -0.24
CA TRP A 344 33.86 -8.85 0.25
C TRP A 344 34.03 -8.73 1.76
N MET A 345 34.37 -7.54 2.23
CA MET A 345 34.58 -7.27 3.64
C MET A 345 33.26 -6.88 4.31
N LEU A 346 32.91 -7.61 5.36
CA LEU A 346 31.86 -7.26 6.31
C LEU A 346 32.50 -6.57 7.51
N VAL A 347 32.03 -5.39 7.86
CA VAL A 347 32.57 -4.57 8.94
C VAL A 347 31.48 -3.75 9.61
N SER A 348 31.52 -3.66 10.94
CA SER A 348 30.56 -2.88 11.70
C SER A 348 30.71 -1.37 11.44
N CYS A 349 29.57 -0.65 11.46
CA CYS A 349 29.56 0.81 11.38
C CYS A 349 30.32 1.47 12.54
N TYR A 350 30.42 0.79 13.68
CA TYR A 350 31.19 1.26 14.83
C TYR A 350 32.68 1.43 14.52
N TYR A 351 33.29 0.50 13.77
CA TYR A 351 34.71 0.54 13.42
C TYR A 351 35.01 1.28 12.12
N ALA A 352 34.06 1.35 11.21
CA ALA A 352 34.22 1.96 9.89
C ALA A 352 33.07 2.94 9.52
N PRO A 353 32.75 3.93 10.37
CA PRO A 353 31.61 4.82 10.13
C PRO A 353 31.71 5.59 8.82
N LYS A 354 32.91 6.04 8.45
CA LYS A 354 33.14 6.74 7.18
C LYS A 354 32.88 5.84 5.96
N LEU A 355 33.25 4.55 6.02
CA LEU A 355 32.96 3.60 4.94
C LEU A 355 31.46 3.38 4.77
N TRP A 356 30.72 3.29 5.87
CA TRP A 356 29.26 3.16 5.84
C TRP A 356 28.59 4.41 5.25
N GLU A 357 29.07 5.60 5.55
CA GLU A 357 28.56 6.84 4.96
C GLU A 357 28.84 6.91 3.45
N LEU A 358 30.05 6.49 3.03
CA LEU A 358 30.44 6.44 1.62
C LEU A 358 29.69 5.39 0.79
N LEU A 359 29.04 4.42 1.42
CA LEU A 359 28.20 3.43 0.72
C LEU A 359 27.07 4.10 -0.07
N TYR A 360 26.61 5.26 0.37
CA TYR A 360 25.50 6.01 -0.22
C TYR A 360 25.98 7.11 -1.20
N GLN A 361 27.27 7.32 -1.31
CA GLN A 361 27.80 8.37 -2.18
C GLN A 361 27.98 7.85 -3.61
N PRO A 362 27.68 8.70 -4.63
CA PRO A 362 27.84 8.33 -6.04
C PRO A 362 29.29 8.10 -6.49
N ASP A 363 30.27 8.51 -5.69
CA ASP A 363 31.69 8.39 -6.01
C ASP A 363 32.23 7.00 -5.61
N LYS A 364 32.23 6.09 -6.59
CA LYS A 364 32.73 4.72 -6.44
C LYS A 364 34.22 4.66 -6.06
N GLU A 365 35.02 5.55 -6.60
CA GLU A 365 36.47 5.52 -6.35
C GLU A 365 36.79 5.98 -4.92
N LEU A 366 36.06 6.96 -4.41
CA LEU A 366 36.17 7.38 -3.03
C LEU A 366 35.78 6.25 -2.06
N PHE A 367 34.69 5.53 -2.36
CA PHE A 367 34.28 4.36 -1.59
C PHE A 367 35.38 3.28 -1.62
N LYS A 368 35.89 2.92 -2.81
CA LYS A 368 36.95 1.90 -2.97
C LYS A 368 38.21 2.24 -2.19
N ALA A 369 38.65 3.50 -2.25
CA ALA A 369 39.83 3.96 -1.51
C ALA A 369 39.69 3.77 0.01
N GLU A 370 38.52 4.13 0.57
CA GLU A 370 38.25 3.94 1.98
C GLU A 370 38.05 2.46 2.33
N TYR A 371 37.43 1.67 1.45
CA TYR A 371 37.26 0.23 1.61
C TYR A 371 38.60 -0.48 1.73
N GLU A 372 39.56 -0.20 0.84
CA GLU A 372 40.89 -0.79 0.89
C GLU A 372 41.71 -0.29 2.10
N ARG A 373 41.54 0.96 2.52
CA ARG A 373 42.14 1.48 3.75
C ARG A 373 41.66 0.69 4.98
N VAL A 374 40.34 0.48 5.12
CA VAL A 374 39.75 -0.27 6.25
C VAL A 374 40.15 -1.73 6.16
N LYS A 375 40.20 -2.31 4.96
CA LYS A 375 40.60 -3.71 4.73
C LYS A 375 42.04 -3.98 5.15
N ALA A 376 42.95 -3.03 4.91
CA ALA A 376 44.37 -3.12 5.27
C ALA A 376 44.65 -2.90 6.78
N ASP A 377 43.74 -2.24 7.50
CA ASP A 377 43.93 -1.94 8.93
C ASP A 377 43.61 -3.16 9.79
N GLU A 378 44.66 -3.83 10.28
CA GLU A 378 44.56 -5.04 11.11
C GLU A 378 43.91 -4.81 12.48
N SER A 379 43.81 -3.59 12.95
CA SER A 379 43.18 -3.24 14.23
C SER A 379 41.65 -3.24 14.15
N ILE A 380 41.07 -3.23 12.94
CA ILE A 380 39.63 -3.21 12.71
C ILE A 380 39.10 -4.64 12.60
N PRO A 381 38.20 -5.08 13.50
CA PRO A 381 37.52 -6.37 13.37
C PRO A 381 36.66 -6.41 12.10
N LYS A 382 36.89 -7.44 11.27
CA LYS A 382 36.19 -7.61 9.99
C LYS A 382 36.16 -9.07 9.58
N LYS A 383 35.25 -9.42 8.67
CA LYS A 383 35.11 -10.75 8.09
C LYS A 383 35.14 -10.66 6.57
N LEU A 384 35.87 -11.54 5.92
CA LEU A 384 35.86 -11.67 4.46
C LEU A 384 34.93 -12.81 4.06
N VAL A 385 34.03 -12.54 3.12
CA VAL A 385 33.03 -13.48 2.60
C VAL A 385 32.94 -13.30 1.09
N LYS A 386 32.77 -14.36 0.31
CA LYS A 386 32.54 -14.24 -1.13
C LYS A 386 31.34 -13.34 -1.43
N ALA A 387 31.52 -12.29 -2.25
CA ALA A 387 30.46 -11.39 -2.64
C ALA A 387 29.27 -12.14 -3.30
N ARG A 388 29.58 -13.13 -4.16
CA ARG A 388 28.57 -14.00 -4.78
C ARG A 388 27.76 -14.80 -3.76
N TYR A 389 28.39 -15.25 -2.68
CA TYR A 389 27.67 -15.99 -1.63
C TYR A 389 26.64 -15.09 -0.93
N ILE A 390 27.01 -13.85 -0.61
CA ILE A 390 26.09 -12.86 -0.02
C ILE A 390 24.90 -12.64 -0.97
N LEU A 391 25.19 -12.29 -2.23
CA LEU A 391 24.15 -12.05 -3.24
C LEU A 391 23.26 -13.28 -3.45
N HIS A 392 23.85 -14.49 -3.49
CA HIS A 392 23.07 -15.73 -3.62
C HIS A 392 22.08 -15.91 -2.46
N CYS A 393 22.51 -15.63 -1.22
CA CYS A 393 21.63 -15.68 -0.05
C CYS A 393 20.47 -14.67 -0.19
N VAL A 394 20.76 -13.44 -0.59
CA VAL A 394 19.75 -12.39 -0.77
C VAL A 394 18.76 -12.73 -1.89
N LEU A 395 19.26 -13.15 -3.07
CA LEU A 395 18.40 -13.51 -4.21
C LEU A 395 17.49 -14.70 -3.90
N ARG A 396 18.00 -15.69 -3.17
CA ARG A 396 17.16 -16.79 -2.71
C ARG A 396 16.00 -16.28 -1.84
N GLU A 397 16.27 -15.40 -0.89
CA GLU A 397 15.25 -14.84 -0.02
C GLU A 397 14.32 -13.87 -0.77
N SER A 398 14.79 -13.19 -1.82
CA SER A 398 13.93 -12.38 -2.70
C SER A 398 12.84 -13.23 -3.34
N VAL A 399 13.17 -14.45 -3.78
CA VAL A 399 12.20 -15.39 -4.36
C VAL A 399 11.26 -15.97 -3.28
N GLU A 400 11.80 -16.38 -2.14
CA GLU A 400 11.05 -17.09 -1.10
C GLU A 400 10.22 -16.15 -0.20
N THR A 401 10.73 -14.95 0.08
CA THR A 401 10.16 -14.03 1.09
C THR A 401 9.83 -12.62 0.57
N ARG A 402 10.04 -12.37 -0.73
CA ARG A 402 9.78 -11.09 -1.40
C ARG A 402 10.64 -9.94 -0.88
N GLN A 403 11.89 -10.20 -0.57
CA GLN A 403 12.86 -9.12 -0.35
C GLN A 403 13.18 -8.45 -1.68
N TYR A 404 13.51 -7.18 -1.64
CA TYR A 404 13.96 -6.45 -2.81
C TYR A 404 15.36 -5.85 -2.59
N GLU A 405 15.97 -5.44 -3.67
CA GLU A 405 17.33 -4.91 -3.70
C GLU A 405 17.33 -3.49 -4.26
N HIS A 406 18.28 -2.68 -3.80
CA HIS A 406 18.48 -1.34 -4.32
C HIS A 406 19.96 -0.97 -4.34
N PHE A 407 20.33 -0.09 -5.25
CA PHE A 407 21.67 0.46 -5.35
C PHE A 407 21.74 1.80 -4.62
N THR A 408 22.46 1.83 -3.51
CA THR A 408 22.55 2.98 -2.60
C THR A 408 23.20 4.20 -3.25
N ASP A 409 24.23 4.00 -4.06
CA ASP A 409 24.94 5.04 -4.82
C ASP A 409 24.11 5.54 -6.01
N GLU A 410 23.40 4.67 -6.73
CA GLU A 410 22.57 5.05 -7.87
C GLU A 410 21.33 5.85 -7.45
N MET A 411 20.72 5.54 -6.30
CA MET A 411 19.64 6.37 -5.74
C MET A 411 20.09 7.82 -5.57
N ASN A 412 21.32 8.03 -5.08
CA ASN A 412 21.87 9.34 -4.85
C ASN A 412 22.42 10.02 -6.12
N ARG A 413 22.80 9.24 -7.13
CA ARG A 413 23.25 9.76 -8.44
C ARG A 413 22.12 10.39 -9.25
N HIS A 414 20.92 9.80 -9.19
CA HIS A 414 19.80 10.12 -10.09
C HIS A 414 18.67 10.90 -9.40
N THR A 415 18.88 11.35 -8.16
CA THR A 415 17.89 12.14 -7.43
C THR A 415 18.07 13.64 -7.67
N PRO A 416 16.97 14.44 -7.68
CA PRO A 416 17.06 15.89 -7.63
C PRO A 416 17.29 16.42 -6.20
N PHE A 417 17.23 15.58 -5.17
CA PHE A 417 17.45 15.98 -3.79
C PHE A 417 18.94 16.32 -3.53
N LYS A 418 19.16 17.29 -2.64
CA LYS A 418 20.49 17.70 -2.21
C LYS A 418 21.01 16.88 -1.04
N ASP A 419 20.09 16.40 -0.20
CA ASP A 419 20.42 15.57 0.94
C ASP A 419 20.61 14.10 0.50
N THR A 420 21.48 13.39 1.22
CA THR A 420 21.74 11.97 0.96
C THR A 420 20.47 11.12 1.25
N ILE A 421 20.13 10.28 0.31
CA ILE A 421 19.07 9.27 0.47
C ILE A 421 19.70 8.00 1.01
N TYR A 422 19.29 7.57 2.21
CA TYR A 422 19.81 6.37 2.87
C TYR A 422 18.96 5.13 2.64
N SER A 423 17.68 5.30 2.35
CA SER A 423 16.76 4.19 2.06
C SER A 423 15.52 4.70 1.33
N SER A 424 14.75 3.77 0.78
CA SER A 424 13.41 4.06 0.30
C SER A 424 12.38 3.90 1.42
N ASN A 425 11.12 4.19 1.11
CA ASN A 425 9.99 3.91 2.00
C ASN A 425 9.63 2.41 2.00
N LEU A 426 8.38 2.06 2.33
CA LEU A 426 7.91 0.67 2.49
C LEU A 426 8.10 -0.19 1.22
N CYS A 427 7.87 0.38 0.06
CA CYS A 427 7.92 -0.33 -1.23
C CYS A 427 8.67 0.49 -2.28
#